data_abc2721be52ddddf0c238628129070c1
#
_entry.id   abc2721be52ddddf0c238628129070c1
#
_cell.length_a   1.000
_cell.length_b   1.000
_cell.length_c   1.000
_cell.angle_alpha   90.00
_cell.angle_beta   90.00
_cell.angle_gamma   90.00
#
_symmetry.space_group_name_H-M   'P 1'
#
loop_
_entity.id
_entity.type
_entity.pdbx_description
1 polymer ?
#
loop_
_entity_poly.entity_id
_entity_poly.type
_entity_poly.pdbx_seq_one_letter_code
_entity_poly.pdbx_strand_id
1 'polypeptide(L)'
;YIFYSFLSLIILASCKTNKDYLSRSDNDNTLFDAIKTLKKHNTDTTALQALPVLYNLAQQRNLRKINSYSSSRELSRWDKMINAYSTVQEMYNAIVENDAASRVVTPVNYQQTLYDLKHEAAADYYTAATVFLNKPGRADAKQAYNYFKKADKLVPGYEDAKLKMDEAY
;
A
#
# COMPACT_ATOMS: atom_id res chain seq x y z
N TYR A 1 61.01 -32.34 -27.69
CA TYR A 1 60.01 -31.28 -27.87
C TYR A 1 58.89 -31.51 -26.87
N ILE A 2 58.84 -30.63 -25.81
CA ILE A 2 57.86 -30.69 -24.74
C ILE A 2 56.78 -29.67 -25.12
N PHE A 3 55.57 -30.15 -25.43
CA PHE A 3 54.38 -29.29 -25.66
C PHE A 3 53.72 -29.01 -24.30
N TYR A 4 53.89 -27.79 -23.77
CA TYR A 4 53.10 -27.29 -22.64
C TYR A 4 51.74 -26.84 -23.13
N SER A 5 50.72 -27.63 -22.87
CA SER A 5 49.30 -27.24 -23.06
C SER A 5 48.91 -26.36 -21.90
N PHE A 6 48.78 -25.07 -22.14
CA PHE A 6 48.30 -24.07 -21.16
C PHE A 6 46.78 -24.11 -21.14
N LEU A 7 46.23 -24.89 -20.21
CA LEU A 7 44.77 -24.95 -19.96
C LEU A 7 44.37 -23.66 -19.21
N SER A 8 43.92 -22.63 -19.94
CA SER A 8 43.35 -21.42 -19.37
C SER A 8 42.03 -21.72 -18.68
N LEU A 9 42.07 -21.77 -17.34
CA LEU A 9 40.88 -21.87 -16.49
C LEU A 9 40.18 -20.49 -16.47
N ILE A 10 39.19 -20.31 -17.33
CA ILE A 10 38.33 -19.14 -17.29
C ILE A 10 37.41 -19.26 -16.05
N ILE A 11 37.83 -18.64 -14.96
CA ILE A 11 36.96 -18.44 -13.78
C ILE A 11 35.93 -17.38 -14.19
N LEU A 12 34.75 -17.80 -14.59
CA LEU A 12 33.58 -16.94 -14.66
C LEU A 12 33.23 -16.49 -13.24
N ALA A 13 33.84 -15.40 -12.81
CA ALA A 13 33.40 -14.68 -11.63
C ALA A 13 32.00 -14.13 -11.95
N SER A 14 30.98 -14.93 -11.66
CA SER A 14 29.61 -14.46 -11.58
C SER A 14 29.58 -13.38 -10.49
N CYS A 15 29.69 -12.11 -10.89
CA CYS A 15 29.35 -10.98 -10.03
C CYS A 15 27.86 -11.07 -9.70
N LYS A 16 27.48 -11.89 -8.72
CA LYS A 16 26.21 -11.72 -8.02
C LYS A 16 26.31 -10.36 -7.35
N THR A 17 25.65 -9.37 -7.95
CA THR A 17 25.37 -8.09 -7.28
C THR A 17 24.57 -8.46 -6.03
N ASN A 18 25.26 -8.50 -4.89
CA ASN A 18 24.64 -8.79 -3.60
C ASN A 18 23.71 -7.59 -3.29
N LYS A 19 22.41 -7.76 -3.56
CA LYS A 19 21.43 -6.71 -3.31
C LYS A 19 21.24 -6.62 -1.81
N ASP A 20 21.90 -5.67 -1.18
CA ASP A 20 21.66 -5.39 0.22
C ASP A 20 20.32 -4.65 0.39
N TYR A 21 19.26 -5.43 0.57
CA TYR A 21 17.92 -4.91 0.79
C TYR A 21 17.77 -4.15 2.11
N LEU A 22 18.55 -4.53 3.14
CA LEU A 22 18.38 -4.00 4.49
C LEU A 22 19.07 -2.63 4.69
N SER A 23 20.00 -2.25 3.81
CA SER A 23 20.64 -0.93 3.84
C SER A 23 19.77 0.19 3.27
N ARG A 24 18.68 -0.13 2.58
CA ARG A 24 17.80 0.83 1.94
C ARG A 24 16.84 1.47 2.94
N SER A 25 16.65 2.79 2.84
CA SER A 25 15.75 3.55 3.71
C SER A 25 14.26 3.38 3.38
N ASP A 26 13.91 3.06 2.13
CA ASP A 26 12.54 2.85 1.68
C ASP A 26 12.13 1.40 1.81
N ASN A 27 11.56 1.05 2.95
CA ASN A 27 11.16 -0.32 3.26
C ASN A 27 10.00 -0.84 2.39
N ASP A 28 9.05 0.02 1.97
CA ASP A 28 7.90 -0.42 1.18
C ASP A 28 8.34 -0.82 -0.23
N ASN A 29 9.05 0.05 -0.95
CA ASN A 29 9.58 -0.27 -2.28
C ASN A 29 10.60 -1.39 -2.25
N THR A 30 11.43 -1.44 -1.21
CA THR A 30 12.45 -2.49 -1.05
C THR A 30 11.81 -3.87 -0.83
N LEU A 31 10.70 -3.94 -0.09
CA LEU A 31 9.90 -5.15 0.08
C LEU A 31 9.38 -5.66 -1.28
N PHE A 32 8.76 -4.79 -2.07
CA PHE A 32 8.25 -5.16 -3.41
C PHE A 32 9.37 -5.57 -4.37
N ASP A 33 10.54 -4.94 -4.29
CA ASP A 33 11.73 -5.33 -5.06
C ASP A 33 12.21 -6.74 -4.67
N ALA A 34 12.21 -7.09 -3.39
CA ALA A 34 12.56 -8.43 -2.92
C ALA A 34 11.55 -9.48 -3.42
N ILE A 35 10.25 -9.20 -3.32
CA ILE A 35 9.19 -10.08 -3.85
C ILE A 35 9.32 -10.25 -5.36
N LYS A 36 9.59 -9.17 -6.11
CA LYS A 36 9.82 -9.21 -7.55
C LYS A 36 11.05 -10.05 -7.92
N THR A 37 12.09 -10.01 -7.10
CA THR A 37 13.26 -10.87 -7.27
C THR A 37 12.89 -12.34 -7.07
N LEU A 38 12.10 -12.65 -6.02
CA LEU A 38 11.63 -14.02 -5.74
C LEU A 38 10.69 -14.57 -6.83
N LYS A 39 9.92 -13.71 -7.48
CA LYS A 39 9.10 -14.12 -8.63
C LYS A 39 9.94 -14.59 -9.82
N LYS A 40 11.16 -14.06 -9.99
CA LYS A 40 12.10 -14.45 -11.07
C LYS A 40 13.06 -15.55 -10.65
N HIS A 41 13.49 -15.54 -9.40
CA HIS A 41 14.50 -16.39 -8.80
C HIS A 41 14.01 -16.83 -7.42
N ASN A 42 13.14 -17.83 -7.37
CA ASN A 42 12.43 -18.28 -6.17
C ASN A 42 13.33 -18.85 -5.05
N THR A 43 14.61 -19.09 -5.35
CA THR A 43 15.64 -19.56 -4.42
C THR A 43 16.68 -18.48 -4.07
N ASP A 44 16.42 -17.20 -4.39
CA ASP A 44 17.33 -16.12 -4.03
C ASP A 44 17.41 -15.96 -2.51
N THR A 45 18.51 -16.43 -1.94
CA THR A 45 18.71 -16.49 -0.48
C THR A 45 18.75 -15.12 0.16
N THR A 46 19.28 -14.11 -0.53
CA THR A 46 19.34 -12.72 -0.03
C THR A 46 17.95 -12.13 0.11
N ALA A 47 17.10 -12.31 -0.90
CA ALA A 47 15.71 -11.85 -0.85
C ALA A 47 14.90 -12.63 0.19
N LEU A 48 15.04 -13.96 0.27
CA LEU A 48 14.36 -14.79 1.27
C LEU A 48 14.70 -14.41 2.71
N GLN A 49 15.98 -14.12 2.99
CA GLN A 49 16.41 -13.71 4.34
C GLN A 49 15.98 -12.29 4.69
N ALA A 50 15.97 -11.37 3.73
CA ALA A 50 15.58 -9.98 3.96
C ALA A 50 14.07 -9.80 4.11
N LEU A 51 13.26 -10.61 3.43
CA LEU A 51 11.82 -10.39 3.29
C LEU A 51 11.05 -10.30 4.62
N PRO A 52 11.27 -11.18 5.64
CA PRO A 52 10.57 -11.07 6.92
C PRO A 52 10.87 -9.77 7.66
N VAL A 53 12.12 -9.31 7.60
CA VAL A 53 12.55 -8.05 8.24
C VAL A 53 11.91 -6.86 7.54
N LEU A 54 11.97 -6.84 6.20
CA LEU A 54 11.38 -5.77 5.38
C LEU A 54 9.88 -5.66 5.59
N TYR A 55 9.16 -6.81 5.60
CA TYR A 55 7.73 -6.83 5.87
C TYR A 55 7.39 -6.24 7.23
N ASN A 56 8.09 -6.66 8.27
CA ASN A 56 7.87 -6.15 9.63
C ASN A 56 8.10 -4.63 9.73
N LEU A 57 9.19 -4.14 9.16
CA LEU A 57 9.52 -2.71 9.16
C LEU A 57 8.49 -1.88 8.37
N ALA A 58 8.12 -2.34 7.18
CA ALA A 58 7.14 -1.69 6.32
C ALA A 58 5.74 -1.66 6.97
N GLN A 59 5.28 -2.80 7.50
CA GLN A 59 4.01 -2.91 8.21
C GLN A 59 3.98 -1.98 9.43
N GLN A 60 4.96 -2.05 10.31
CA GLN A 60 5.02 -1.19 11.50
C GLN A 60 5.05 0.30 11.15
N ARG A 61 5.77 0.69 10.08
CA ARG A 61 5.81 2.08 9.61
C ARG A 61 4.41 2.56 9.19
N ASN A 62 3.69 1.75 8.41
CA ASN A 62 2.35 2.12 7.96
C ASN A 62 1.34 2.12 9.11
N LEU A 63 1.40 1.17 10.04
CA LEU A 63 0.54 1.16 11.23
C LEU A 63 0.80 2.38 12.14
N ARG A 64 2.06 2.84 12.30
CA ARG A 64 2.35 4.09 13.01
C ARG A 64 1.75 5.31 12.32
N LYS A 65 1.78 5.39 10.98
CA LYS A 65 1.10 6.46 10.23
C LYS A 65 -0.40 6.43 10.48
N ILE A 66 -1.03 5.26 10.40
CA ILE A 66 -2.45 5.10 10.68
C ILE A 66 -2.79 5.62 12.06
N ASN A 67 -2.04 5.21 13.08
CA ASN A 67 -2.22 5.68 14.45
C ASN A 67 -2.10 7.21 14.58
N SER A 68 -1.14 7.81 13.89
CA SER A 68 -0.99 9.26 13.90
C SER A 68 -2.14 10.00 13.22
N TYR A 69 -2.74 9.41 12.18
CA TYR A 69 -3.88 10.02 11.47
C TYR A 69 -5.20 9.82 12.20
N SER A 70 -5.39 8.70 12.91
CA SER A 70 -6.63 8.39 13.63
C SER A 70 -6.98 9.41 14.71
N SER A 71 -5.98 10.08 15.30
CA SER A 71 -6.18 11.14 16.29
C SER A 71 -6.56 12.50 15.69
N SER A 72 -6.47 12.70 14.38
CA SER A 72 -6.86 13.94 13.71
C SER A 72 -8.38 14.05 13.60
N ARG A 73 -8.91 15.26 13.75
CA ARG A 73 -10.35 15.58 13.52
C ARG A 73 -10.66 16.00 12.09
N GLU A 74 -9.64 16.18 11.26
CA GLU A 74 -9.83 16.59 9.86
C GLU A 74 -10.36 15.43 9.02
N LEU A 75 -11.26 15.69 8.08
CA LEU A 75 -11.76 14.69 7.14
C LEU A 75 -10.65 14.08 6.27
N SER A 76 -9.60 14.85 5.99
CA SER A 76 -8.43 14.36 5.24
C SER A 76 -7.70 13.19 5.91
N ARG A 77 -7.95 12.94 7.22
CA ARG A 77 -7.41 11.76 7.92
C ARG A 77 -7.81 10.45 7.24
N TRP A 78 -9.04 10.39 6.73
CA TRP A 78 -9.58 9.21 6.09
C TRP A 78 -8.79 8.80 4.86
N ASP A 79 -8.50 9.77 3.96
CA ASP A 79 -7.70 9.52 2.77
C ASP A 79 -6.31 8.97 3.14
N LYS A 80 -5.69 9.54 4.19
CA LYS A 80 -4.36 9.13 4.67
C LYS A 80 -4.37 7.72 5.29
N MET A 81 -5.38 7.42 6.11
CA MET A 81 -5.55 6.10 6.73
C MET A 81 -5.85 5.03 5.68
N ILE A 82 -6.78 5.30 4.75
CA ILE A 82 -7.13 4.38 3.66
C ILE A 82 -5.90 4.08 2.80
N ASN A 83 -5.11 5.09 2.44
CA ASN A 83 -3.87 4.89 1.67
C ASN A 83 -2.86 4.00 2.43
N ALA A 84 -2.67 4.23 3.72
CA ALA A 84 -1.75 3.43 4.52
C ALA A 84 -2.23 1.97 4.70
N TYR A 85 -3.55 1.75 4.91
CA TYR A 85 -4.11 0.41 4.94
C TYR A 85 -4.08 -0.28 3.56
N SER A 86 -4.30 0.47 2.47
CA SER A 86 -4.16 -0.07 1.11
C SER A 86 -2.74 -0.56 0.86
N THR A 87 -1.72 0.20 1.30
CA THR A 87 -0.32 -0.21 1.16
C THR A 87 -0.02 -1.53 1.88
N VAL A 88 -0.48 -1.71 3.13
CA VAL A 88 -0.26 -2.98 3.84
C VAL A 88 -1.07 -4.13 3.26
N GLN A 89 -2.25 -3.85 2.67
CA GLN A 89 -3.03 -4.86 1.95
C GLN A 89 -2.36 -5.26 0.62
N GLU A 90 -1.73 -4.33 -0.09
CA GLU A 90 -0.92 -4.62 -1.28
C GLU A 90 0.28 -5.51 -0.94
N MET A 91 0.94 -5.27 0.20
CA MET A 91 2.01 -6.15 0.71
C MET A 91 1.49 -7.56 0.98
N TYR A 92 0.33 -7.69 1.63
CA TYR A 92 -0.34 -8.97 1.84
C TYR A 92 -0.55 -9.70 0.51
N ASN A 93 -1.19 -9.05 -0.47
CA ASN A 93 -1.50 -9.64 -1.76
C ASN A 93 -0.22 -10.09 -2.48
N ALA A 94 0.80 -9.23 -2.53
CA ALA A 94 2.06 -9.53 -3.20
C ALA A 94 2.81 -10.73 -2.57
N ILE A 95 2.72 -10.89 -1.24
CA ILE A 95 3.35 -12.03 -0.53
C ILE A 95 2.57 -13.31 -0.79
N VAL A 96 1.22 -13.27 -0.67
CA VAL A 96 0.37 -14.46 -0.85
C VAL A 96 0.40 -14.97 -2.30
N GLU A 97 0.52 -14.07 -3.27
CA GLU A 97 0.64 -14.41 -4.70
C GLU A 97 2.02 -14.97 -5.08
N ASN A 98 2.97 -15.03 -4.15
CA ASN A 98 4.34 -15.51 -4.39
C ASN A 98 4.68 -16.67 -3.46
N ASP A 99 4.75 -17.89 -4.00
CA ASP A 99 5.01 -19.12 -3.25
C ASP A 99 6.34 -19.09 -2.43
N ALA A 100 7.37 -18.43 -2.95
CA ALA A 100 8.63 -18.33 -2.22
C ALA A 100 8.54 -17.34 -1.06
N ALA A 101 7.84 -16.23 -1.24
CA ALA A 101 7.61 -15.22 -0.21
C ALA A 101 6.69 -15.75 0.90
N SER A 102 5.60 -16.43 0.56
CA SER A 102 4.62 -16.98 1.51
C SER A 102 5.18 -18.09 2.42
N ARG A 103 6.28 -18.73 2.01
CA ARG A 103 6.99 -19.72 2.88
C ARG A 103 7.75 -19.08 4.03
N VAL A 104 8.18 -17.84 3.87
CA VAL A 104 9.04 -17.14 4.86
C VAL A 104 8.33 -15.99 5.59
N VAL A 105 7.17 -15.55 5.09
CA VAL A 105 6.35 -14.49 5.72
C VAL A 105 4.90 -14.94 5.78
N THR A 106 4.28 -14.80 6.95
CA THR A 106 2.82 -14.92 7.12
C THR A 106 2.25 -13.50 7.26
N PRO A 107 1.71 -12.91 6.16
CA PRO A 107 1.24 -11.54 6.19
C PRO A 107 -0.15 -11.43 6.82
N VAL A 108 -0.47 -10.24 7.35
CA VAL A 108 -1.80 -9.94 7.91
C VAL A 108 -2.71 -9.39 6.82
N ASN A 109 -3.93 -9.93 6.73
CA ASN A 109 -4.97 -9.46 5.81
C ASN A 109 -5.75 -8.31 6.44
N TYR A 110 -5.75 -7.14 5.79
CA TYR A 110 -6.47 -5.94 6.23
C TYR A 110 -7.70 -5.62 5.37
N GLN A 111 -8.14 -6.55 4.53
CA GLN A 111 -9.25 -6.31 3.59
C GLN A 111 -10.54 -5.90 4.31
N GLN A 112 -10.90 -6.58 5.39
CA GLN A 112 -12.09 -6.24 6.16
C GLN A 112 -11.94 -4.89 6.84
N THR A 113 -10.79 -4.63 7.49
CA THR A 113 -10.50 -3.33 8.11
C THR A 113 -10.59 -2.18 7.09
N LEU A 114 -10.06 -2.40 5.89
CA LEU A 114 -10.11 -1.41 4.82
C LEU A 114 -11.55 -1.17 4.31
N TYR A 115 -12.35 -2.23 4.25
CA TYR A 115 -13.77 -2.13 3.91
C TYR A 115 -14.52 -1.28 4.94
N ASP A 116 -14.41 -1.61 6.23
CA ASP A 116 -15.07 -0.89 7.32
C ASP A 116 -14.63 0.58 7.37
N LEU A 117 -13.34 0.82 7.23
CA LEU A 117 -12.78 2.18 7.19
C LEU A 117 -13.34 3.03 6.05
N LYS A 118 -13.54 2.43 4.87
CA LYS A 118 -14.15 3.14 3.74
C LYS A 118 -15.60 3.52 4.01
N HIS A 119 -16.36 2.65 4.69
CA HIS A 119 -17.73 2.94 5.09
C HIS A 119 -17.82 4.06 6.12
N GLU A 120 -16.97 4.05 7.15
CA GLU A 120 -16.87 5.13 8.13
C GLU A 120 -16.48 6.46 7.47
N ALA A 121 -15.50 6.43 6.58
CA ALA A 121 -15.08 7.61 5.83
C ALA A 121 -16.21 8.16 4.95
N ALA A 122 -16.96 7.29 4.27
CA ALA A 122 -18.11 7.69 3.45
C ALA A 122 -19.18 8.37 4.28
N ALA A 123 -19.49 7.85 5.48
CA ALA A 123 -20.44 8.44 6.41
C ALA A 123 -20.02 9.86 6.86
N ASP A 124 -18.74 10.03 7.22
CA ASP A 124 -18.21 11.33 7.64
C ASP A 124 -18.22 12.35 6.49
N TYR A 125 -17.80 11.93 5.28
CA TYR A 125 -17.87 12.81 4.10
C TYR A 125 -19.30 13.16 3.73
N TYR A 126 -20.23 12.20 3.79
CA TYR A 126 -21.64 12.45 3.52
C TYR A 126 -22.26 13.44 4.52
N THR A 127 -22.00 13.23 5.81
CA THR A 127 -22.45 14.14 6.87
C THR A 127 -21.92 15.56 6.67
N ALA A 128 -20.63 15.69 6.40
CA ALA A 128 -20.02 16.99 6.13
C ALA A 128 -20.59 17.65 4.86
N ALA A 129 -20.83 16.85 3.80
CA ALA A 129 -21.45 17.34 2.57
C ALA A 129 -22.84 17.92 2.83
N THR A 130 -23.67 17.25 3.61
CA THR A 130 -25.02 17.72 3.99
C THR A 130 -24.96 19.04 4.75
N VAL A 131 -23.98 19.22 5.65
CA VAL A 131 -23.78 20.50 6.35
C VAL A 131 -23.44 21.64 5.36
N PHE A 132 -22.60 21.38 4.37
CA PHE A 132 -22.26 22.37 3.36
C PHE A 132 -23.41 22.67 2.39
N LEU A 133 -24.20 21.64 2.01
CA LEU A 133 -25.36 21.82 1.12
C LEU A 133 -26.39 22.76 1.69
N ASN A 134 -26.57 22.78 3.01
CA ASN A 134 -27.52 23.65 3.71
C ASN A 134 -27.02 25.10 3.91
N LYS A 135 -25.80 25.43 3.46
CA LYS A 135 -25.25 26.78 3.54
C LYS A 135 -25.52 27.55 2.24
N PRO A 136 -25.87 28.86 2.34
CA PRO A 136 -26.02 29.69 1.15
C PRO A 136 -24.64 30.05 0.58
N GLY A 137 -24.36 29.68 -0.64
CA GLY A 137 -23.17 30.13 -1.33
C GLY A 137 -22.60 29.12 -2.31
N ARG A 138 -22.07 29.62 -3.44
CA ARG A 138 -21.49 28.78 -4.49
C ARG A 138 -20.28 27.99 -4.02
N ALA A 139 -19.49 28.54 -3.09
CA ALA A 139 -18.33 27.85 -2.53
C ALA A 139 -18.73 26.66 -1.66
N ASP A 140 -19.78 26.83 -0.85
CA ASP A 140 -20.34 25.79 -0.01
C ASP A 140 -20.99 24.68 -0.85
N ALA A 141 -21.76 25.04 -1.88
CA ALA A 141 -22.34 24.11 -2.84
C ALA A 141 -21.24 23.24 -3.53
N LYS A 142 -20.15 23.87 -3.99
CA LYS A 142 -19.01 23.15 -4.56
C LYS A 142 -18.34 22.21 -3.55
N GLN A 143 -18.26 22.60 -2.29
CA GLN A 143 -17.68 21.77 -1.24
C GLN A 143 -18.61 20.58 -0.92
N ALA A 144 -19.93 20.79 -0.86
CA ALA A 144 -20.91 19.73 -0.72
C ALA A 144 -20.78 18.69 -1.84
N TYR A 145 -20.78 19.16 -3.10
CA TYR A 145 -20.56 18.29 -4.26
C TYR A 145 -19.29 17.42 -4.12
N ASN A 146 -18.17 18.05 -3.78
CA ASN A 146 -16.90 17.32 -3.66
C ASN A 146 -16.93 16.25 -2.56
N TYR A 147 -17.61 16.51 -1.45
CA TYR A 147 -17.71 15.56 -0.35
C TYR A 147 -18.71 14.44 -0.65
N PHE A 148 -19.86 14.70 -1.26
CA PHE A 148 -20.75 13.63 -1.75
C PHE A 148 -20.05 12.75 -2.78
N LYS A 149 -19.30 13.35 -3.70
CA LYS A 149 -18.50 12.61 -4.67
C LYS A 149 -17.43 11.71 -4.00
N LYS A 150 -16.83 12.16 -2.91
CA LYS A 150 -15.90 11.34 -2.13
C LYS A 150 -16.61 10.17 -1.44
N ALA A 151 -17.77 10.41 -0.84
CA ALA A 151 -18.55 9.35 -0.21
C ALA A 151 -18.93 8.25 -1.23
N ASP A 152 -19.47 8.63 -2.39
CA ASP A 152 -19.84 7.70 -3.46
C ASP A 152 -18.61 6.97 -4.04
N LYS A 153 -17.45 7.65 -4.15
CA LYS A 153 -16.21 7.01 -4.60
C LYS A 153 -15.68 5.96 -3.61
N LEU A 154 -15.83 6.21 -2.32
CA LEU A 154 -15.37 5.29 -1.26
C LEU A 154 -16.27 4.06 -1.17
N VAL A 155 -17.58 4.28 -1.23
CA VAL A 155 -18.63 3.27 -1.22
C VAL A 155 -19.62 3.60 -2.33
N PRO A 156 -19.53 2.94 -3.49
CA PRO A 156 -20.44 3.19 -4.61
C PRO A 156 -21.90 3.01 -4.22
N GLY A 157 -22.73 4.03 -4.48
CA GLY A 157 -24.14 4.05 -4.10
C GLY A 157 -24.37 4.33 -2.61
N TYR A 158 -23.43 5.00 -1.93
CA TYR A 158 -23.60 5.38 -0.52
C TYR A 158 -24.78 6.35 -0.36
N GLU A 159 -25.81 5.88 0.36
CA GLU A 159 -27.06 6.63 0.57
C GLU A 159 -27.57 7.28 -0.74
N ASP A 160 -28.01 8.51 -0.69
CA ASP A 160 -28.42 9.32 -1.85
C ASP A 160 -27.32 10.30 -2.34
N ALA A 161 -26.04 10.02 -2.05
CA ALA A 161 -24.91 10.89 -2.36
C ALA A 161 -24.89 11.34 -3.83
N LYS A 162 -25.25 10.46 -4.75
CA LYS A 162 -25.29 10.78 -6.18
C LYS A 162 -26.39 11.79 -6.52
N LEU A 163 -27.58 11.65 -5.94
CA LEU A 163 -28.67 12.65 -6.10
C LEU A 163 -28.28 13.98 -5.47
N LYS A 164 -27.65 13.97 -4.31
CA LYS A 164 -27.18 15.17 -3.61
C LYS A 164 -26.06 15.91 -4.34
N MET A 165 -25.25 15.23 -5.15
CA MET A 165 -24.32 15.90 -6.05
C MET A 165 -25.04 16.75 -7.08
N ASP A 166 -26.16 16.26 -7.64
CA ASP A 166 -26.95 17.00 -8.63
C ASP A 166 -27.65 18.19 -7.99
N GLU A 167 -28.08 18.08 -6.72
CA GLU A 167 -28.65 19.23 -5.96
C GLU A 167 -27.61 20.33 -5.66
N ALA A 168 -26.34 19.94 -5.48
CA ALA A 168 -25.24 20.85 -5.15
C ALA A 168 -24.62 21.53 -6.36
N TYR A 169 -24.94 21.12 -7.58
CA TYR A 169 -24.34 21.63 -8.82
C TYR A 169 -25.15 22.77 -9.41
#